data_6cdbf0057bb5c18932cee110b5c1f1f4
#
_entry.id   6cdbf0057bb5c18932cee110b5c1f1f4
#
_cell.length_a   1.000
_cell.length_b   1.000
_cell.length_c   1.000
_cell.angle_alpha   90.00
_cell.angle_beta   90.00
_cell.angle_gamma   90.00
#
_symmetry.space_group_name_H-M   'P 1'
#
loop_
_entity.id
_entity.type
_entity.pdbx_description
1 polymer ?
#
loop_
_entity_poly.entity_id
_entity_poly.type
_entity_poly.pdbx_seq_one_letter_code
_entity_poly.pdbx_strand_id
1 'polypeptide(L)'
;TFDRPQKYYALPLEKALDHLIETRRGALQRLAESKVDYCSMLERLSCSMSLSSVEEKESYQILSGENSIISTVRRVILDAREEIMLLASEKTFASFYHTGIVDDLMGLAKKGITLRLQTSCKNVQDYIGTNLGGNNIVVNSGIEEKMVDFVLVDNKDIVVMLLGGGKSDKAKPHGFYTNNLPIISVFKTFFENTK
;
A
#
# COMPACT_ATOMS: atom_id res chain seq x y z
N THR A 1 -55.41 8.60 22.53
CA THR A 1 -54.86 8.24 21.23
C THR A 1 -54.14 6.92 21.34
N PHE A 2 -54.79 5.84 20.91
CA PHE A 2 -54.19 4.51 20.89
C PHE A 2 -53.21 4.46 19.71
N ASP A 3 -51.88 4.48 19.98
CA ASP A 3 -50.85 4.21 18.99
C ASP A 3 -51.01 2.77 18.52
N ARG A 4 -51.35 2.61 17.24
CA ARG A 4 -51.37 1.29 16.62
C ARG A 4 -49.94 0.77 16.56
N PRO A 5 -49.67 -0.48 17.00
CA PRO A 5 -48.33 -1.02 16.92
C PRO A 5 -47.87 -1.02 15.45
N GLN A 6 -46.69 -0.41 15.19
CA GLN A 6 -46.09 -0.42 13.86
C GLN A 6 -45.69 -1.86 13.51
N LYS A 7 -46.22 -2.35 12.39
CA LYS A 7 -45.88 -3.68 11.87
C LYS A 7 -44.66 -3.54 10.95
N TYR A 8 -43.58 -4.21 11.31
CA TYR A 8 -42.39 -4.30 10.46
C TYR A 8 -42.42 -5.61 9.68
N TYR A 9 -42.14 -5.54 8.40
CA TYR A 9 -41.96 -6.71 7.54
C TYR A 9 -40.49 -6.82 7.18
N ALA A 10 -39.94 -8.01 7.34
CA ALA A 10 -38.57 -8.27 6.89
C ALA A 10 -38.50 -8.24 5.34
N LEU A 11 -37.58 -7.45 4.79
CA LEU A 11 -37.32 -7.46 3.36
C LEU A 11 -36.63 -8.78 2.99
N PRO A 12 -36.97 -9.44 1.87
CA PRO A 12 -36.19 -10.57 1.39
C PRO A 12 -34.71 -10.21 1.26
N LEU A 13 -33.82 -11.12 1.67
CA LEU A 13 -32.37 -10.88 1.72
C LEU A 13 -31.81 -10.38 0.40
N GLU A 14 -32.25 -10.95 -0.71
CA GLU A 14 -31.87 -10.54 -2.07
C GLU A 14 -32.14 -9.06 -2.32
N LYS A 15 -33.37 -8.60 -2.04
CA LYS A 15 -33.76 -7.19 -2.20
C LYS A 15 -33.00 -6.26 -1.25
N ALA A 16 -32.70 -6.73 -0.04
CA ALA A 16 -31.88 -5.97 0.91
C ALA A 16 -30.45 -5.79 0.41
N LEU A 17 -29.85 -6.82 -0.16
CA LEU A 17 -28.53 -6.78 -0.78
C LEU A 17 -28.50 -5.88 -2.03
N ASP A 18 -29.49 -6.00 -2.91
CA ASP A 18 -29.62 -5.13 -4.09
C ASP A 18 -29.70 -3.66 -3.70
N HIS A 19 -30.53 -3.34 -2.69
CA HIS A 19 -30.63 -1.98 -2.17
C HIS A 19 -29.30 -1.46 -1.59
N LEU A 20 -28.56 -2.30 -0.88
CA LEU A 20 -27.25 -1.96 -0.35
C LEU A 20 -26.24 -1.69 -1.45
N ILE A 21 -26.21 -2.53 -2.50
CA ILE A 21 -25.35 -2.36 -3.68
C ILE A 21 -25.66 -1.06 -4.38
N GLU A 22 -26.93 -0.78 -4.66
CA GLU A 22 -27.35 0.47 -5.34
C GLU A 22 -27.02 1.70 -4.50
N THR A 23 -27.22 1.65 -3.19
CA THR A 23 -26.84 2.74 -2.27
C THR A 23 -25.33 3.03 -2.33
N ARG A 24 -24.51 1.98 -2.34
CA ARG A 24 -23.03 2.12 -2.44
C ARG A 24 -22.59 2.63 -3.81
N ARG A 25 -23.21 2.11 -4.87
CA ARG A 25 -22.96 2.58 -6.24
C ARG A 25 -23.28 4.07 -6.41
N GLY A 26 -24.42 4.52 -5.89
CA GLY A 26 -24.80 5.92 -5.93
C GLY A 26 -23.87 6.83 -5.10
N ALA A 27 -23.33 6.34 -3.99
CA ALA A 27 -22.32 7.08 -3.21
C ALA A 27 -21.00 7.22 -3.97
N LEU A 28 -20.54 6.16 -4.62
CA LEU A 28 -19.31 6.17 -5.44
C LEU A 28 -19.47 7.08 -6.66
N GLN A 29 -20.63 7.06 -7.31
CA GLN A 29 -20.91 7.92 -8.47
C GLN A 29 -20.86 9.39 -8.07
N ARG A 30 -21.52 9.78 -6.97
CA ARG A 30 -21.48 11.17 -6.46
C ARG A 30 -20.06 11.62 -6.14
N LEU A 31 -19.24 10.73 -5.55
CA LEU A 31 -17.83 11.03 -5.27
C LEU A 31 -17.04 11.21 -6.59
N ALA A 32 -17.28 10.38 -7.59
CA ALA A 32 -16.66 10.49 -8.90
C ALA A 32 -17.01 11.80 -9.60
N GLU A 33 -18.28 12.22 -9.55
CA GLU A 33 -18.77 13.51 -10.09
C GLU A 33 -18.13 14.70 -9.36
N SER A 34 -18.02 14.62 -8.02
CA SER A 34 -17.41 15.69 -7.21
C SER A 34 -15.88 15.75 -7.31
N LYS A 35 -15.24 14.73 -7.88
CA LYS A 35 -13.77 14.66 -7.98
C LYS A 35 -13.16 15.86 -8.69
N VAL A 36 -13.76 16.28 -9.80
CA VAL A 36 -13.27 17.41 -10.61
C VAL A 36 -13.33 18.71 -9.80
N ASP A 37 -14.43 18.92 -9.08
CA ASP A 37 -14.63 20.11 -8.24
C ASP A 37 -13.64 20.15 -7.10
N TYR A 38 -13.40 19.03 -6.43
CA TYR A 38 -12.39 18.92 -5.36
C TYR A 38 -10.97 19.15 -5.89
N CYS A 39 -10.61 18.59 -7.03
CA CYS A 39 -9.31 18.84 -7.66
C CYS A 39 -9.13 20.32 -8.01
N SER A 40 -10.13 20.95 -8.63
CA SER A 40 -10.07 22.38 -8.98
C SER A 40 -9.99 23.30 -7.76
N MET A 41 -10.65 22.92 -6.66
CA MET A 41 -10.59 23.64 -5.40
C MET A 41 -9.18 23.54 -4.76
N LEU A 42 -8.57 22.34 -4.78
CA LEU A 42 -7.21 22.12 -4.31
C LEU A 42 -6.18 22.89 -5.15
N GLU A 43 -6.31 22.90 -6.47
CA GLU A 43 -5.45 23.67 -7.37
C GLU A 43 -5.50 25.17 -7.05
N ARG A 44 -6.68 25.73 -6.84
CA ARG A 44 -6.84 27.14 -6.40
C ARG A 44 -6.16 27.43 -5.08
N LEU A 45 -6.27 26.54 -4.11
CA LEU A 45 -5.60 26.66 -2.81
C LEU A 45 -4.08 26.52 -2.96
N SER A 46 -3.60 25.62 -3.81
CA SER A 46 -2.17 25.44 -4.08
C SER A 46 -1.57 26.66 -4.78
N CYS A 47 -2.26 27.26 -5.76
CA CYS A 47 -1.82 28.48 -6.42
C CYS A 47 -1.73 29.68 -5.46
N SER A 48 -2.55 29.74 -4.42
CA SER A 48 -2.46 30.80 -3.40
C SER A 48 -1.31 30.58 -2.40
N MET A 49 -0.77 29.35 -2.32
CA MET A 49 0.34 28.99 -1.42
C MET A 49 1.70 28.86 -2.12
N SER A 50 1.76 28.93 -3.45
CA SER A 50 2.97 28.66 -4.24
C SER A 50 3.81 29.92 -4.55
N LEU A 51 4.22 30.64 -3.52
CA LEU A 51 5.26 31.68 -3.60
C LEU A 51 6.46 31.37 -2.70
N SER A 52 6.76 30.11 -2.43
CA SER A 52 8.02 29.72 -1.80
C SER A 52 8.50 28.43 -2.39
N SER A 53 9.61 28.51 -3.15
CA SER A 53 10.60 27.48 -3.50
C SER A 53 10.06 26.05 -3.68
N VAL A 54 10.37 25.48 -4.83
CA VAL A 54 10.30 24.03 -5.11
C VAL A 54 11.38 23.31 -4.28
N GLU A 55 11.27 23.38 -2.96
CA GLU A 55 11.83 22.39 -2.07
C GLU A 55 10.82 21.24 -2.04
N GLU A 56 11.26 20.06 -2.38
CA GLU A 56 10.46 18.83 -2.22
C GLU A 56 10.04 18.78 -0.75
N LYS A 57 8.78 19.19 -0.46
CA LYS A 57 8.28 19.24 0.91
C LYS A 57 8.33 17.85 1.49
N GLU A 58 9.09 17.69 2.57
CA GLU A 58 9.09 16.48 3.35
C GLU A 58 7.66 16.11 3.74
N SER A 59 7.26 14.90 3.43
CA SER A 59 5.92 14.39 3.66
C SER A 59 5.97 13.22 4.64
N TYR A 60 5.07 13.25 5.63
CA TYR A 60 4.88 12.15 6.56
C TYR A 60 3.40 11.79 6.59
N GLN A 61 3.10 10.54 6.31
CA GLN A 61 1.73 10.05 6.33
C GLN A 61 1.62 8.80 7.20
N ILE A 62 0.76 8.84 8.21
CA ILE A 62 0.42 7.67 9.01
C ILE A 62 -0.64 6.86 8.27
N LEU A 63 -0.39 5.58 8.08
CA LEU A 63 -1.25 4.64 7.39
C LEU A 63 -1.96 3.75 8.42
N SER A 64 -3.28 3.72 8.36
CA SER A 64 -4.10 2.91 9.26
C SER A 64 -4.96 1.93 8.47
N GLY A 65 -4.81 0.65 8.76
CA GLY A 65 -5.51 -0.44 8.10
C GLY A 65 -4.79 -0.95 6.84
N GLU A 66 -5.02 -2.21 6.53
CA GLU A 66 -4.34 -2.92 5.45
C GLU A 66 -4.57 -2.26 4.08
N ASN A 67 -5.79 -1.87 3.77
CA ASN A 67 -6.12 -1.23 2.49
C ASN A 67 -5.36 0.08 2.26
N SER A 68 -5.15 0.89 3.32
CA SER A 68 -4.40 2.14 3.24
C SER A 68 -2.92 1.87 2.97
N ILE A 69 -2.36 0.86 3.61
CA ILE A 69 -0.96 0.43 3.41
C ILE A 69 -0.79 -0.08 1.98
N ILE A 70 -1.62 -1.05 1.56
CA ILE A 70 -1.58 -1.66 0.22
C ILE A 70 -1.72 -0.62 -0.89
N SER A 71 -2.67 0.30 -0.77
CA SER A 71 -2.87 1.36 -1.78
C SER A 71 -1.68 2.32 -1.86
N THR A 72 -1.07 2.66 -0.71
CA THR A 72 0.12 3.52 -0.69
C THR A 72 1.34 2.80 -1.25
N VAL A 73 1.58 1.53 -0.88
CA VAL A 73 2.64 0.70 -1.46
C VAL A 73 2.47 0.63 -2.97
N ARG A 74 1.27 0.30 -3.46
CA ARG A 74 1.02 0.20 -4.91
C ARG A 74 1.29 1.52 -5.63
N ARG A 75 0.86 2.65 -5.07
CA ARG A 75 1.14 3.97 -5.63
C ARG A 75 2.64 4.21 -5.76
N VAL A 76 3.39 3.99 -4.69
CA VAL A 76 4.83 4.27 -4.65
C VAL A 76 5.61 3.35 -5.60
N ILE A 77 5.30 2.05 -5.66
CA ILE A 77 5.99 1.12 -6.57
C ILE A 77 5.68 1.41 -8.05
N LEU A 78 4.46 1.87 -8.37
CA LEU A 78 4.11 2.20 -9.77
C LEU A 78 4.78 3.47 -10.27
N ASP A 79 5.23 4.35 -9.37
CA ASP A 79 6.00 5.56 -9.68
C ASP A 79 7.51 5.27 -9.83
N ALA A 80 7.97 4.03 -9.56
CA ALA A 80 9.37 3.63 -9.61
C ALA A 80 9.98 3.79 -11.01
N ARG A 81 11.23 4.24 -11.05
CA ARG A 81 12.00 4.46 -12.30
C ARG A 81 13.29 3.66 -12.37
N GLU A 82 13.95 3.41 -11.25
CA GLU A 82 15.28 2.82 -11.19
C GLU A 82 15.32 1.54 -10.34
N GLU A 83 14.95 1.63 -9.06
CA GLU A 83 15.16 0.55 -8.12
C GLU A 83 14.03 0.47 -7.08
N ILE A 84 13.65 -0.77 -6.75
CA ILE A 84 12.75 -1.08 -5.64
C ILE A 84 13.46 -2.04 -4.70
N MET A 85 13.60 -1.64 -3.43
CA MET A 85 14.08 -2.49 -2.33
C MET A 85 12.89 -2.88 -1.47
N LEU A 86 12.62 -4.17 -1.35
CA LEU A 86 11.54 -4.71 -0.54
C LEU A 86 12.10 -5.64 0.54
N LEU A 87 11.87 -5.28 1.79
CA LEU A 87 12.04 -6.17 2.93
C LEU A 87 10.66 -6.60 3.43
N ALA A 88 10.37 -7.88 3.37
CA ALA A 88 9.04 -8.40 3.69
C ALA A 88 9.11 -9.70 4.48
N SER A 89 8.38 -9.76 5.59
CA SER A 89 8.08 -11.02 6.28
C SER A 89 7.26 -11.93 5.39
N GLU A 90 7.24 -13.24 5.69
CA GLU A 90 6.41 -14.21 4.96
C GLU A 90 4.94 -13.78 4.91
N LYS A 91 4.41 -13.26 6.03
CA LYS A 91 3.04 -12.78 6.13
C LYS A 91 2.77 -11.59 5.18
N THR A 92 3.66 -10.61 5.17
CA THR A 92 3.55 -9.44 4.28
C THR A 92 3.67 -9.85 2.83
N PHE A 93 4.58 -10.76 2.53
CA PHE A 93 4.77 -11.26 1.19
C PHE A 93 3.55 -12.02 0.67
N ALA A 94 2.93 -12.86 1.51
CA ALA A 94 1.68 -13.53 1.17
C ALA A 94 0.53 -12.53 0.93
N SER A 95 0.41 -11.47 1.75
CA SER A 95 -0.57 -10.40 1.54
C SER A 95 -0.32 -9.67 0.20
N PHE A 96 0.93 -9.39 -0.15
CA PHE A 96 1.29 -8.78 -1.43
C PHE A 96 0.95 -9.67 -2.62
N TYR A 97 1.15 -10.98 -2.49
CA TYR A 97 0.74 -11.93 -3.50
C TYR A 97 -0.77 -11.92 -3.72
N HIS A 98 -1.56 -12.04 -2.66
CA HIS A 98 -3.04 -12.03 -2.75
C HIS A 98 -3.63 -10.70 -3.24
N THR A 99 -2.95 -9.60 -3.02
CA THR A 99 -3.38 -8.27 -3.48
C THR A 99 -2.85 -7.89 -4.87
N GLY A 100 -2.05 -8.74 -5.52
CA GLY A 100 -1.49 -8.51 -6.85
C GLY A 100 -0.30 -7.54 -6.88
N ILE A 101 0.25 -7.13 -5.72
CA ILE A 101 1.46 -6.30 -5.67
C ILE A 101 2.67 -7.05 -6.23
N VAL A 102 2.76 -8.37 -6.00
CA VAL A 102 3.84 -9.19 -6.55
C VAL A 102 3.81 -9.16 -8.09
N ASP A 103 2.62 -9.22 -8.69
CA ASP A 103 2.48 -9.13 -10.15
C ASP A 103 2.91 -7.76 -10.68
N ASP A 104 2.56 -6.67 -9.96
CA ASP A 104 2.98 -5.31 -10.27
C ASP A 104 4.51 -5.19 -10.22
N LEU A 105 5.17 -5.71 -9.17
CA LEU A 105 6.63 -5.73 -9.02
C LEU A 105 7.31 -6.51 -10.14
N MET A 106 6.79 -7.70 -10.49
CA MET A 106 7.31 -8.51 -11.58
C MET A 106 7.13 -7.84 -12.93
N GLY A 107 6.01 -7.12 -13.12
CA GLY A 107 5.76 -6.30 -14.31
C GLY A 107 6.77 -5.16 -14.46
N LEU A 108 7.14 -4.50 -13.37
CA LEU A 108 8.14 -3.43 -13.34
C LEU A 108 9.57 -3.96 -13.59
N ALA A 109 9.92 -5.09 -13.00
CA ALA A 109 11.20 -5.75 -13.25
C ALA A 109 11.37 -6.13 -14.73
N LYS A 110 10.31 -6.60 -15.40
CA LYS A 110 10.33 -6.85 -16.86
C LYS A 110 10.53 -5.57 -17.68
N LYS A 111 10.18 -4.41 -17.15
CA LYS A 111 10.41 -3.10 -17.79
C LYS A 111 11.82 -2.54 -17.53
N GLY A 112 12.67 -3.27 -16.80
CA GLY A 112 14.06 -2.90 -16.55
C GLY A 112 14.32 -2.27 -15.19
N ILE A 113 13.30 -2.16 -14.31
CA ILE A 113 13.48 -1.67 -12.94
C ILE A 113 14.18 -2.75 -12.11
N THR A 114 15.20 -2.35 -11.34
CA THR A 114 15.91 -3.27 -10.45
C THR A 114 15.07 -3.59 -9.22
N LEU A 115 14.81 -4.87 -8.97
CA LEU A 115 14.09 -5.35 -7.81
C LEU A 115 15.03 -6.10 -6.87
N ARG A 116 15.22 -5.57 -5.66
CA ARG A 116 15.97 -6.23 -4.59
C ARG A 116 14.99 -6.66 -3.50
N LEU A 117 14.79 -7.96 -3.36
CA LEU A 117 13.87 -8.55 -2.40
C LEU A 117 14.64 -9.27 -1.31
N GLN A 118 14.31 -8.94 -0.07
CA GLN A 118 14.75 -9.68 1.12
C GLN A 118 13.52 -10.15 1.89
N THR A 119 13.46 -11.45 2.24
CA THR A 119 12.28 -12.00 2.88
C THR A 119 12.60 -13.19 3.78
N SER A 120 11.79 -13.36 4.84
CA SER A 120 11.83 -14.57 5.67
C SER A 120 11.12 -15.77 5.01
N CYS A 121 10.37 -15.55 3.91
CA CYS A 121 9.72 -16.62 3.17
C CYS A 121 10.75 -17.54 2.52
N LYS A 122 10.74 -18.83 2.88
CA LYS A 122 11.67 -19.83 2.35
C LYS A 122 11.34 -20.23 0.92
N ASN A 123 10.07 -20.22 0.56
CA ASN A 123 9.57 -20.70 -0.73
C ASN A 123 9.12 -19.52 -1.62
N VAL A 124 9.92 -18.48 -1.70
CA VAL A 124 9.61 -17.29 -2.54
C VAL A 124 9.38 -17.67 -3.99
N GLN A 125 10.07 -18.71 -4.47
CA GLN A 125 9.95 -19.21 -5.84
C GLN A 125 8.54 -19.68 -6.19
N ASP A 126 7.77 -20.18 -5.21
CA ASP A 126 6.39 -20.61 -5.40
C ASP A 126 5.46 -19.43 -5.72
N TYR A 127 5.81 -18.23 -5.26
CA TYR A 127 5.04 -16.99 -5.47
C TYR A 127 5.50 -16.21 -6.70
N ILE A 128 6.79 -16.21 -7.00
CA ILE A 128 7.37 -15.40 -8.08
C ILE A 128 7.51 -16.23 -9.38
N GLY A 129 7.38 -17.55 -9.27
CA GLY A 129 7.62 -18.49 -10.37
C GLY A 129 9.10 -18.72 -10.65
N THR A 130 9.40 -19.76 -11.42
CA THR A 130 10.78 -20.14 -11.79
C THR A 130 11.45 -19.19 -12.78
N ASN A 131 10.74 -18.18 -13.29
CA ASN A 131 11.25 -17.21 -14.27
C ASN A 131 11.95 -15.99 -13.63
N LEU A 132 12.73 -16.21 -12.58
CA LEU A 132 13.66 -15.19 -12.02
C LEU A 132 14.86 -14.89 -12.95
N GLY A 133 14.78 -15.25 -14.23
CA GLY A 133 15.86 -15.15 -15.20
C GLY A 133 16.19 -13.74 -15.74
N GLY A 134 15.73 -12.68 -15.08
CA GLY A 134 16.17 -11.31 -15.41
C GLY A 134 17.33 -10.89 -14.51
N ASN A 135 18.38 -10.29 -15.08
CA ASN A 135 19.53 -9.74 -14.34
C ASN A 135 19.15 -8.65 -13.32
N ASN A 136 17.87 -8.25 -13.29
CA ASN A 136 17.36 -7.13 -12.49
C ASN A 136 16.65 -7.55 -11.19
N ILE A 137 16.62 -8.84 -10.88
CA ILE A 137 15.93 -9.34 -9.67
C ILE A 137 16.97 -10.05 -8.78
N VAL A 138 17.18 -9.50 -7.59
CA VAL A 138 18.03 -10.10 -6.55
C VAL A 138 17.13 -10.51 -5.38
N VAL A 139 17.11 -11.79 -5.05
CA VAL A 139 16.29 -12.33 -3.95
C VAL A 139 17.19 -12.95 -2.90
N ASN A 140 17.10 -12.46 -1.67
CA ASN A 140 17.68 -13.08 -0.48
C ASN A 140 16.55 -13.63 0.40
N SER A 141 16.51 -14.95 0.58
CA SER A 141 15.52 -15.62 1.42
C SER A 141 16.16 -16.10 2.72
N GLY A 142 15.35 -16.24 3.78
CA GLY A 142 15.79 -16.79 5.05
C GLY A 142 16.25 -15.79 6.11
N ILE A 143 15.84 -14.52 5.97
CA ILE A 143 16.09 -13.47 6.96
C ILE A 143 15.26 -13.74 8.22
N GLU A 144 15.75 -13.31 9.40
CA GLU A 144 15.03 -13.48 10.65
C GLU A 144 13.66 -12.79 10.66
N GLU A 145 12.64 -13.49 11.18
CA GLU A 145 11.22 -13.08 11.17
C GLU A 145 10.89 -11.82 12.01
N LYS A 146 11.86 -11.24 12.70
CA LYS A 146 11.67 -10.10 13.62
C LYS A 146 11.88 -8.73 12.97
N MET A 147 12.02 -8.66 11.68
CA MET A 147 12.35 -7.42 11.00
C MET A 147 11.11 -6.59 10.66
N VAL A 148 11.30 -5.28 10.56
CA VAL A 148 10.28 -4.34 10.13
C VAL A 148 10.14 -4.43 8.62
N ASP A 149 8.93 -4.67 8.14
CA ASP A 149 8.64 -4.73 6.72
C ASP A 149 8.63 -3.33 6.12
N PHE A 150 9.27 -3.15 4.96
CA PHE A 150 9.23 -1.88 4.24
C PHE A 150 9.48 -2.03 2.74
N VAL A 151 9.01 -1.04 2.00
CA VAL A 151 9.29 -0.84 0.58
C VAL A 151 9.98 0.50 0.42
N LEU A 152 11.15 0.53 -0.20
CA LEU A 152 11.91 1.72 -0.53
C LEU A 152 12.04 1.81 -2.05
N VAL A 153 11.71 2.96 -2.62
CA VAL A 153 11.68 3.19 -4.06
C VAL A 153 12.59 4.35 -4.43
N ASP A 154 13.49 4.13 -5.38
CA ASP A 154 14.39 5.12 -6.00
C ASP A 154 15.18 5.97 -5.00
N ASN A 155 15.38 5.50 -3.77
CA ASN A 155 15.96 6.28 -2.66
C ASN A 155 15.22 7.61 -2.39
N LYS A 156 13.93 7.69 -2.73
CA LYS A 156 13.09 8.88 -2.58
C LYS A 156 11.88 8.67 -1.70
N ASP A 157 11.30 7.47 -1.74
CA ASP A 157 10.05 7.16 -1.05
C ASP A 157 10.18 5.89 -0.25
N ILE A 158 9.70 5.90 0.98
CA ILE A 158 9.65 4.70 1.81
C ILE A 158 8.26 4.51 2.42
N VAL A 159 7.77 3.28 2.39
CA VAL A 159 6.60 2.83 3.13
C VAL A 159 7.04 1.78 4.13
N VAL A 160 6.93 2.09 5.41
CA VAL A 160 7.21 1.16 6.51
C VAL A 160 5.90 0.56 7.00
N MET A 161 5.88 -0.75 7.20
CA MET A 161 4.68 -1.52 7.50
C MET A 161 4.83 -2.27 8.81
N LEU A 162 3.82 -2.17 9.66
CA LEU A 162 3.69 -2.89 10.91
C LEU A 162 2.42 -3.76 10.81
N LEU A 163 2.52 -4.85 10.07
CA LEU A 163 1.42 -5.79 9.85
C LEU A 163 1.29 -6.75 11.04
N GLY A 164 0.94 -6.18 12.21
CA GLY A 164 0.45 -6.91 13.37
C GLY A 164 1.22 -8.19 13.76
N GLY A 165 2.32 -8.03 14.50
CA GLY A 165 3.05 -9.12 15.18
C GLY A 165 2.79 -9.18 16.69
N GLY A 166 1.77 -8.51 17.21
CA GLY A 166 1.45 -8.53 18.64
C GLY A 166 0.58 -9.73 19.01
N LYS A 167 0.74 -10.25 20.24
CA LYS A 167 -0.05 -11.35 20.83
C LYS A 167 -1.58 -11.12 20.90
N SER A 168 -2.06 -10.04 20.29
CA SER A 168 -3.48 -9.70 20.18
C SER A 168 -3.87 -9.62 18.71
N ASP A 169 -4.63 -10.58 18.24
CA ASP A 169 -5.23 -10.65 16.88
C ASP A 169 -6.13 -9.46 16.52
N LYS A 170 -6.24 -8.46 17.39
CA LYS A 170 -7.11 -7.28 17.21
C LYS A 170 -6.35 -6.00 16.85
N ALA A 171 -5.03 -6.01 16.82
CA ALA A 171 -4.28 -4.82 16.42
C ALA A 171 -4.44 -4.59 14.91
N LYS A 172 -5.06 -3.46 14.54
CA LYS A 172 -5.15 -3.06 13.13
C LYS A 172 -3.72 -2.85 12.58
N PRO A 173 -3.46 -3.25 11.33
CA PRO A 173 -2.18 -2.97 10.70
C PRO A 173 -1.96 -1.44 10.64
N HIS A 174 -0.74 -1.02 10.93
CA HIS A 174 -0.31 0.38 10.86
C HIS A 174 0.95 0.48 10.02
N GLY A 175 1.20 1.65 9.49
CA GLY A 175 2.42 1.95 8.77
C GLY A 175 2.63 3.45 8.66
N PHE A 176 3.72 3.84 8.06
CA PHE A 176 3.93 5.22 7.67
C PHE A 176 4.64 5.30 6.31
N TYR A 177 4.34 6.37 5.60
CA TYR A 177 5.04 6.77 4.38
C TYR A 177 5.82 8.04 4.66
N THR A 178 7.02 8.16 4.08
CA THR A 178 7.77 9.41 4.05
C THR A 178 8.72 9.47 2.86
N ASN A 179 9.04 10.69 2.42
CA ASN A 179 10.10 11.02 1.47
C ASN A 179 11.28 11.73 2.15
N ASN A 180 11.39 11.66 3.48
CA ASN A 180 12.49 12.27 4.23
C ASN A 180 13.80 11.49 4.01
N LEU A 181 14.79 12.12 3.37
CA LEU A 181 16.05 11.50 2.98
C LEU A 181 16.86 10.92 4.16
N PRO A 182 17.00 11.58 5.31
CA PRO A 182 17.62 11.00 6.50
C PRO A 182 17.02 9.66 6.92
N ILE A 183 15.69 9.56 6.96
CA ILE A 183 15.00 8.32 7.32
C ILE A 183 15.26 7.25 6.26
N ILE A 184 15.13 7.60 4.99
CA ILE A 184 15.40 6.70 3.86
C ILE A 184 16.81 6.14 3.94
N SER A 185 17.81 6.98 4.22
CA SER A 185 19.21 6.55 4.36
C SER A 185 19.42 5.51 5.46
N VAL A 186 18.73 5.66 6.59
CA VAL A 186 18.77 4.67 7.69
C VAL A 186 18.24 3.32 7.23
N PHE A 187 17.07 3.28 6.60
CA PHE A 187 16.45 2.05 6.11
C PHE A 187 17.24 1.41 4.97
N LYS A 188 17.83 2.22 4.07
CA LYS A 188 18.72 1.72 3.03
C LYS A 188 19.94 1.04 3.61
N THR A 189 20.61 1.70 4.56
CA THR A 189 21.77 1.13 5.26
C THR A 189 21.40 -0.16 6.00
N PHE A 190 20.22 -0.18 6.63
CA PHE A 190 19.71 -1.38 7.27
C PHE A 190 19.51 -2.52 6.27
N PHE A 191 18.88 -2.25 5.11
CA PHE A 191 18.67 -3.23 4.06
C PHE A 191 20.00 -3.81 3.52
N GLU A 192 20.98 -2.95 3.30
CA GLU A 192 22.30 -3.36 2.77
C GLU A 192 23.12 -4.20 3.76
N ASN A 193 22.94 -4.00 5.05
CA ASN A 193 23.63 -4.74 6.11
C ASN A 193 22.89 -6.03 6.55
N THR A 194 21.67 -6.23 6.11
CA THR A 194 20.89 -7.43 6.37
C THR A 194 21.34 -8.53 5.40
N LYS A 195 22.04 -9.52 5.92
CA LYS A 195 22.52 -10.71 5.17
C LYS A 195 21.93 -11.97 5.72
#